data_ac41c4d19710754366e297fc8e32c542
#
_entry.id   ac41c4d19710754366e297fc8e32c542
#
_cell.length_a   1.000
_cell.length_b   1.000
_cell.length_c   1.000
_cell.angle_alpha   90.00
_cell.angle_beta   90.00
_cell.angle_gamma   90.00
#
_symmetry.space_group_name_H-M   'P 1'
#
loop_
_entity.id
_entity.type
_entity.pdbx_description
1 polymer ?
#
loop_
_entity_poly.entity_id
_entity_poly.type
_entity_poly.pdbx_seq_one_letter_code
_entity_poly.pdbx_strand_id
1 'polypeptide(L)'
;MSIEVRRAESDADLEAWARVKRAVLPNESAWTPEQFRERARPDRLVLVAELDREVVGAGLAGNSDVQGRGFVAPRVHPDARRRGVGTALLHELAAHVVALGFDKAGAHVDDEGSRAFAERFGFVEIDREVEQVISLPAELPDAPLPEGLEVSSVAERPELLREAFPLARDEGYADLAVDGSVTYKLEDWLHEEASLPGGSFVALQDGRIVGYSGLMRHDSPGVAEDGLTVVARDWRRRGLAIALKRLELAWAAENGITEVVTWTQRRNDGMRSVNERLGYEYRTVGVTMLGAVPLR
;
A
#
# COMPACT_ATOMS: atom_id res chain seq x y z
N MET A 1 -0.73 21.34 30.36
CA MET A 1 -0.56 20.51 29.13
C MET A 1 -1.89 20.47 28.42
N SER A 2 -2.01 21.17 27.29
CA SER A 2 -3.24 21.21 26.48
C SER A 2 -3.01 20.45 25.20
N ILE A 3 -3.90 19.50 24.91
CA ILE A 3 -3.93 18.79 23.63
C ILE A 3 -5.10 19.35 22.85
N GLU A 4 -4.85 19.79 21.64
CA GLU A 4 -5.88 20.24 20.70
C GLU A 4 -5.78 19.40 19.42
N VAL A 5 -6.92 18.80 19.00
CA VAL A 5 -7.01 18.05 17.75
C VAL A 5 -7.92 18.82 16.81
N ARG A 6 -7.46 19.11 15.62
CA ARG A 6 -8.20 19.86 14.61
C ARG A 6 -7.91 19.39 13.19
N ARG A 7 -8.75 19.79 12.24
CA ARG A 7 -8.50 19.52 10.82
C ARG A 7 -7.24 20.24 10.35
N ALA A 8 -6.49 19.58 9.46
CA ALA A 8 -5.43 20.21 8.72
C ALA A 8 -6.04 21.01 7.54
N GLU A 9 -6.01 22.33 7.63
CA GLU A 9 -6.68 23.21 6.65
C GLU A 9 -5.69 24.03 5.83
N SER A 10 -4.52 24.35 6.40
CA SER A 10 -3.48 25.16 5.75
C SER A 10 -2.33 24.31 5.22
N ASP A 11 -1.56 24.87 4.27
CA ASP A 11 -0.33 24.23 3.80
C ASP A 11 0.65 23.99 4.94
N ALA A 12 0.73 24.92 5.91
CA ALA A 12 1.56 24.76 7.10
C ALA A 12 1.12 23.54 7.95
N ASP A 13 -0.19 23.26 8.04
CA ASP A 13 -0.70 22.05 8.73
C ASP A 13 -0.30 20.79 7.97
N LEU A 14 -0.44 20.80 6.64
CA LEU A 14 -0.09 19.64 5.80
C LEU A 14 1.42 19.35 5.83
N GLU A 15 2.25 20.39 5.84
CA GLU A 15 3.69 20.25 6.02
C GLU A 15 4.06 19.72 7.41
N ALA A 16 3.37 20.20 8.46
CA ALA A 16 3.54 19.72 9.81
C ALA A 16 3.09 18.25 9.95
N TRP A 17 1.96 17.89 9.33
CA TRP A 17 1.49 16.50 9.22
C TRP A 17 2.55 15.61 8.56
N ALA A 18 3.09 16.05 7.41
CA ALA A 18 4.13 15.33 6.69
C ALA A 18 5.44 15.19 7.50
N ARG A 19 5.81 16.22 8.28
CA ARG A 19 6.96 16.17 9.20
C ARG A 19 6.76 15.09 10.27
N VAL A 20 5.56 15.02 10.88
CA VAL A 20 5.24 13.98 11.87
C VAL A 20 5.26 12.59 11.23
N LYS A 21 4.68 12.42 10.03
CA LYS A 21 4.72 11.14 9.32
C LYS A 21 6.16 10.67 9.09
N ARG A 22 7.03 11.53 8.56
CA ARG A 22 8.46 11.19 8.32
C ARG A 22 9.21 10.81 9.59
N ALA A 23 8.88 11.45 10.73
CA ALA A 23 9.51 11.10 12.02
C ALA A 23 9.04 9.73 12.56
N VAL A 24 7.85 9.29 12.19
CA VAL A 24 7.29 7.99 12.62
C VAL A 24 7.63 6.87 11.63
N LEU A 25 7.60 7.16 10.35
CA LEU A 25 7.80 6.21 9.25
C LEU A 25 8.89 6.75 8.30
N PRO A 26 10.16 6.69 8.70
CA PRO A 26 11.26 7.33 7.95
C PRO A 26 11.51 6.72 6.56
N ASN A 27 11.09 5.48 6.35
CA ASN A 27 11.21 4.77 5.08
C ASN A 27 10.00 4.98 4.14
N GLU A 28 8.95 5.66 4.63
CA GLU A 28 7.79 6.00 3.82
C GLU A 28 7.82 7.48 3.44
N SER A 29 7.43 7.77 2.22
CA SER A 29 7.22 9.13 1.78
C SER A 29 6.04 9.80 2.51
N ALA A 30 6.09 11.10 2.58
CA ALA A 30 4.99 11.92 3.08
C ALA A 30 4.55 12.88 1.98
N TRP A 31 3.25 12.95 1.76
CA TRP A 31 2.66 13.77 0.71
C TRP A 31 2.99 15.26 0.90
N THR A 32 3.21 15.95 -0.22
CA THR A 32 3.27 17.41 -0.26
C THR A 32 1.85 18.00 -0.15
N PRO A 33 1.70 19.31 0.16
CA PRO A 33 0.38 19.94 0.16
C PRO A 33 -0.38 19.79 -1.17
N GLU A 34 0.32 19.82 -2.33
CA GLU A 34 -0.29 19.56 -3.63
C GLU A 34 -0.83 18.15 -3.74
N GLN A 35 -0.05 17.15 -3.35
CA GLN A 35 -0.46 15.75 -3.37
C GLN A 35 -1.64 15.48 -2.43
N PHE A 36 -1.71 16.17 -1.28
CA PHE A 36 -2.89 16.09 -0.41
C PHE A 36 -4.16 16.60 -1.11
N ARG A 37 -4.04 17.71 -1.88
CA ARG A 37 -5.19 18.26 -2.62
C ARG A 37 -5.61 17.36 -3.78
N GLU A 38 -4.67 16.82 -4.53
CA GLU A 38 -4.92 15.88 -5.63
C GLU A 38 -5.61 14.60 -5.14
N ARG A 39 -5.23 14.14 -3.95
CA ARG A 39 -5.79 12.93 -3.31
C ARG A 39 -6.94 13.24 -2.35
N ALA A 40 -7.47 14.46 -2.35
CA ALA A 40 -8.60 14.82 -1.51
C ALA A 40 -9.84 14.01 -1.91
N ARG A 41 -10.48 13.37 -0.91
CA ARG A 41 -11.73 12.63 -1.08
C ARG A 41 -12.73 13.12 -0.03
N PRO A 42 -14.04 13.17 -0.34
CA PRO A 42 -15.04 13.65 0.61
C PRO A 42 -15.10 12.85 1.92
N ASP A 43 -14.75 11.56 1.86
CA ASP A 43 -14.72 10.65 2.98
C ASP A 43 -13.42 10.73 3.79
N ARG A 44 -12.38 11.43 3.30
CA ARG A 44 -11.07 11.48 3.96
C ARG A 44 -11.00 12.60 4.99
N LEU A 45 -10.63 12.27 6.21
CA LEU A 45 -10.36 13.20 7.30
C LEU A 45 -8.85 13.28 7.55
N VAL A 46 -8.30 14.49 7.50
CA VAL A 46 -6.88 14.78 7.83
C VAL A 46 -6.86 15.64 9.08
N LEU A 47 -6.16 15.18 10.12
CA LEU A 47 -6.05 15.86 11.42
C LEU A 47 -4.61 16.16 11.77
N VAL A 48 -4.42 17.27 12.47
CA VAL A 48 -3.19 17.57 13.24
C VAL A 48 -3.54 17.61 14.72
N ALA A 49 -2.60 17.21 15.57
CA ALA A 49 -2.73 17.32 17.00
C ALA A 49 -1.58 18.21 17.56
N GLU A 50 -1.96 19.26 18.27
CA GLU A 50 -1.06 20.16 18.95
C GLU A 50 -0.91 19.78 20.41
N LEU A 51 0.31 19.86 20.90
CA LEU A 51 0.66 19.78 22.29
C LEU A 51 1.43 21.06 22.67
N ASP A 52 0.84 21.87 23.56
CA ASP A 52 1.42 23.17 23.97
C ASP A 52 1.75 24.09 22.76
N ARG A 53 0.87 24.11 21.73
CA ARG A 53 0.95 24.88 20.48
C ARG A 53 1.95 24.35 19.43
N GLU A 54 2.54 23.20 19.62
CA GLU A 54 3.38 22.54 18.63
C GLU A 54 2.64 21.36 18.02
N VAL A 55 2.60 21.25 16.69
CA VAL A 55 2.02 20.09 16.00
C VAL A 55 2.99 18.90 16.16
N VAL A 56 2.53 17.93 16.94
CA VAL A 56 3.26 16.69 17.28
C VAL A 56 2.49 15.42 16.89
N GLY A 57 1.27 15.57 16.39
CA GLY A 57 0.44 14.47 15.97
C GLY A 57 -0.13 14.66 14.57
N ALA A 58 -0.28 13.57 13.82
CA ALA A 58 -0.83 13.49 12.48
C ALA A 58 -1.88 12.37 12.45
N GLY A 59 -3.08 12.66 11.94
CA GLY A 59 -4.17 11.70 11.83
C GLY A 59 -4.72 11.61 10.43
N LEU A 60 -5.09 10.40 10.00
CA LEU A 60 -5.80 10.15 8.76
C LEU A 60 -6.88 9.11 8.98
N ALA A 61 -8.09 9.32 8.44
CA ALA A 61 -9.17 8.35 8.43
C ALA A 61 -10.01 8.48 7.17
N GLY A 62 -10.73 7.43 6.81
CA GLY A 62 -11.64 7.40 5.67
C GLY A 62 -12.16 6.00 5.38
N ASN A 63 -12.74 5.82 4.19
CA ASN A 63 -13.14 4.50 3.70
C ASN A 63 -11.90 3.63 3.46
N SER A 64 -11.98 2.38 3.87
CA SER A 64 -10.98 1.37 3.51
C SER A 64 -11.27 0.79 2.13
N ASP A 65 -10.24 0.34 1.42
CA ASP A 65 -10.39 -0.44 0.18
C ASP A 65 -10.99 -1.84 0.44
N VAL A 66 -10.98 -2.28 1.71
CA VAL A 66 -11.68 -3.48 2.15
C VAL A 66 -13.12 -3.12 2.53
N GLN A 67 -14.09 -3.80 1.91
CA GLN A 67 -15.52 -3.54 2.15
C GLN A 67 -15.91 -3.69 3.62
N GLY A 68 -16.86 -2.86 4.06
CA GLY A 68 -17.52 -2.94 5.36
C GLY A 68 -16.70 -2.37 6.52
N ARG A 69 -15.65 -1.63 6.25
CA ARG A 69 -14.87 -0.94 7.30
C ARG A 69 -14.27 0.39 6.83
N GLY A 70 -14.02 1.29 7.75
CA GLY A 70 -13.14 2.42 7.53
C GLY A 70 -11.70 2.11 7.94
N PHE A 71 -10.81 3.09 7.85
CA PHE A 71 -9.45 3.01 8.39
C PHE A 71 -9.14 4.18 9.30
N VAL A 72 -8.21 3.98 10.23
CA VAL A 72 -7.67 5.02 11.13
C VAL A 72 -6.13 4.91 11.19
N ALA A 73 -5.45 6.04 11.10
CA ALA A 73 -3.99 6.11 11.13
C ALA A 73 -3.51 7.27 12.03
N PRO A 74 -3.59 7.13 13.37
CA PRO A 74 -3.02 8.10 14.30
C PRO A 74 -1.51 7.93 14.38
N ARG A 75 -0.76 9.03 14.23
CA ARG A 75 0.71 9.08 14.35
C ARG A 75 1.11 10.15 15.34
N VAL A 76 2.10 9.85 16.18
CA VAL A 76 2.61 10.80 17.18
C VAL A 76 4.14 10.84 17.09
N HIS A 77 4.68 12.05 16.96
CA HIS A 77 6.12 12.27 16.96
C HIS A 77 6.77 11.52 18.12
N PRO A 78 7.89 10.80 17.93
CA PRO A 78 8.48 9.98 18.98
C PRO A 78 8.66 10.71 20.32
N ASP A 79 9.15 11.95 20.30
CA ASP A 79 9.41 12.75 21.50
C ASP A 79 8.15 13.22 22.23
N ALA A 80 6.97 13.13 21.58
CA ALA A 80 5.69 13.53 22.17
C ALA A 80 4.81 12.33 22.57
N ARG A 81 5.31 11.10 22.43
CA ARG A 81 4.58 9.88 22.82
C ARG A 81 4.31 9.83 24.32
N ARG A 82 3.31 9.03 24.71
CA ARG A 82 2.90 8.78 26.12
C ARG A 82 2.33 10.00 26.84
N ARG A 83 1.89 11.02 26.11
CA ARG A 83 1.26 12.24 26.63
C ARG A 83 -0.22 12.38 26.29
N GLY A 84 -0.87 11.31 25.78
CA GLY A 84 -2.30 11.28 25.45
C GLY A 84 -2.65 11.70 24.01
N VAL A 85 -1.70 12.24 23.23
CA VAL A 85 -1.94 12.73 21.87
C VAL A 85 -2.52 11.65 20.94
N GLY A 86 -1.95 10.43 20.95
CA GLY A 86 -2.44 9.32 20.16
C GLY A 86 -3.87 8.90 20.51
N THR A 87 -4.22 8.96 21.79
CA THR A 87 -5.58 8.67 22.27
C THR A 87 -6.56 9.71 21.76
N ALA A 88 -6.23 11.00 21.85
CA ALA A 88 -7.07 12.08 21.35
C ALA A 88 -7.32 11.96 19.84
N LEU A 89 -6.24 11.73 19.06
CA LEU A 89 -6.36 11.48 17.62
C LEU A 89 -7.23 10.27 17.30
N LEU A 90 -7.01 9.15 17.97
CA LEU A 90 -7.74 7.91 17.68
C LEU A 90 -9.25 8.07 17.92
N HIS A 91 -9.67 8.79 18.96
CA HIS A 91 -11.07 9.04 19.24
C HIS A 91 -11.74 9.87 18.12
N GLU A 92 -11.09 10.94 17.65
CA GLU A 92 -11.63 11.78 16.57
C GLU A 92 -11.69 11.01 15.23
N LEU A 93 -10.65 10.23 14.92
CA LEU A 93 -10.60 9.41 13.70
C LEU A 93 -11.67 8.31 13.74
N ALA A 94 -11.84 7.64 14.89
CA ALA A 94 -12.88 6.61 15.04
C ALA A 94 -14.30 7.21 14.97
N ALA A 95 -14.53 8.39 15.54
CA ALA A 95 -15.80 9.10 15.42
C ALA A 95 -16.12 9.42 13.95
N HIS A 96 -15.12 9.81 13.15
CA HIS A 96 -15.30 10.02 11.72
C HIS A 96 -15.68 8.74 10.98
N VAL A 97 -15.02 7.61 11.26
CA VAL A 97 -15.36 6.30 10.68
C VAL A 97 -16.81 5.90 11.00
N VAL A 98 -17.27 6.15 12.23
CA VAL A 98 -18.68 5.96 12.61
C VAL A 98 -19.61 6.87 11.81
N ALA A 99 -19.24 8.14 11.61
CA ALA A 99 -20.03 9.08 10.82
C ALA A 99 -20.14 8.69 9.34
N LEU A 100 -19.16 7.94 8.81
CA LEU A 100 -19.21 7.33 7.48
C LEU A 100 -20.11 6.07 7.42
N GLY A 101 -20.67 5.63 8.55
CA GLY A 101 -21.57 4.48 8.63
C GLY A 101 -20.91 3.14 8.91
N PHE A 102 -19.67 3.10 9.32
CA PHE A 102 -18.96 1.85 9.65
C PHE A 102 -18.98 1.58 11.15
N ASP A 103 -19.03 0.30 11.50
CA ASP A 103 -18.91 -0.23 12.85
C ASP A 103 -17.53 -0.85 13.14
N LYS A 104 -16.62 -0.84 12.15
CA LYS A 104 -15.27 -1.35 12.23
C LYS A 104 -14.26 -0.40 11.58
N ALA A 105 -13.07 -0.36 12.17
CA ALA A 105 -11.93 0.38 11.64
C ALA A 105 -10.70 -0.51 11.54
N GLY A 106 -10.03 -0.48 10.37
CA GLY A 106 -8.70 -1.05 10.18
C GLY A 106 -7.62 -0.06 10.61
N ALA A 107 -6.51 -0.58 11.11
CA ALA A 107 -5.30 0.18 11.38
C ALA A 107 -4.08 -0.64 10.97
N HIS A 108 -3.03 0.04 10.49
CA HIS A 108 -1.74 -0.59 10.20
C HIS A 108 -0.73 -0.20 11.27
N VAL A 109 0.05 -1.16 11.76
CA VAL A 109 1.04 -0.97 12.82
C VAL A 109 2.33 -1.70 12.47
N ASP A 110 3.47 -1.04 12.70
CA ASP A 110 4.79 -1.50 12.28
C ASP A 110 5.72 -1.76 13.48
N ASP A 111 5.29 -1.42 14.69
CA ASP A 111 6.09 -1.60 15.91
C ASP A 111 5.23 -2.12 17.09
N GLU A 112 5.90 -2.74 18.07
CA GLU A 112 5.25 -3.30 19.25
C GLU A 112 4.50 -2.25 20.10
N GLY A 113 5.00 -1.01 20.15
CA GLY A 113 4.36 0.07 20.90
C GLY A 113 3.04 0.51 20.25
N SER A 114 3.02 0.60 18.93
CA SER A 114 1.82 0.88 18.13
C SER A 114 0.82 -0.27 18.23
N ARG A 115 1.29 -1.52 18.18
CA ARG A 115 0.47 -2.71 18.40
C ARG A 115 -0.18 -2.73 19.77
N ALA A 116 0.61 -2.56 20.84
CA ALA A 116 0.10 -2.52 22.20
C ALA A 116 -0.87 -1.34 22.45
N PHE A 117 -0.66 -0.22 21.73
CA PHE A 117 -1.60 0.90 21.74
C PHE A 117 -2.93 0.50 21.09
N ALA A 118 -2.93 -0.12 19.93
CA ALA A 118 -4.14 -0.57 19.24
C ALA A 118 -4.90 -1.63 20.06
N GLU A 119 -4.20 -2.63 20.60
CA GLU A 119 -4.78 -3.68 21.45
C GLU A 119 -5.50 -3.10 22.70
N ARG A 120 -4.99 -2.03 23.30
CA ARG A 120 -5.63 -1.36 24.43
C ARG A 120 -7.01 -0.79 24.09
N PHE A 121 -7.27 -0.47 22.82
CA PHE A 121 -8.58 0.00 22.31
C PHE A 121 -9.40 -1.11 21.68
N GLY A 122 -9.03 -2.37 21.91
CA GLY A 122 -9.78 -3.54 21.45
C GLY A 122 -9.54 -3.91 19.98
N PHE A 123 -8.51 -3.36 19.35
CA PHE A 123 -8.09 -3.82 18.02
C PHE A 123 -7.40 -5.19 18.15
N VAL A 124 -7.67 -6.07 17.21
CA VAL A 124 -7.06 -7.40 17.12
C VAL A 124 -6.35 -7.54 15.79
N GLU A 125 -5.25 -8.28 15.78
CA GLU A 125 -4.52 -8.62 14.56
C GLU A 125 -5.37 -9.52 13.66
N ILE A 126 -5.50 -9.14 12.39
CA ILE A 126 -6.20 -9.94 11.38
C ILE A 126 -5.28 -10.40 10.26
N ASP A 127 -4.22 -9.65 9.96
CA ASP A 127 -3.24 -10.01 8.92
C ASP A 127 -1.86 -9.43 9.20
N ARG A 128 -0.89 -9.97 8.46
CA ARG A 128 0.49 -9.47 8.39
C ARG A 128 0.97 -9.42 6.96
N GLU A 129 1.65 -8.36 6.65
CA GLU A 129 2.35 -8.17 5.40
C GLU A 129 3.84 -8.05 5.66
N VAL A 130 4.64 -8.53 4.74
CA VAL A 130 6.08 -8.36 4.77
C VAL A 130 6.50 -7.43 3.65
N GLU A 131 7.28 -6.44 3.98
CA GLU A 131 7.96 -5.63 3.00
C GLU A 131 9.21 -6.35 2.56
N GLN A 132 9.33 -6.53 1.25
CA GLN A 132 10.51 -7.08 0.62
C GLN A 132 11.09 -6.05 -0.34
N VAL A 133 12.42 -5.96 -0.41
CA VAL A 133 13.12 -4.97 -1.22
C VAL A 133 14.21 -5.62 -2.03
N ILE A 134 14.49 -5.07 -3.20
CA ILE A 134 15.63 -5.43 -4.00
C ILE A 134 16.37 -4.16 -4.43
N SER A 135 17.70 -4.13 -4.24
CA SER A 135 18.56 -3.08 -4.78
C SER A 135 18.95 -3.40 -6.22
N LEU A 136 18.94 -2.39 -7.09
CA LEU A 136 19.27 -2.52 -8.50
C LEU A 136 20.53 -1.72 -8.86
N PRO A 137 21.33 -2.16 -9.85
CA PRO A 137 21.15 -3.42 -10.61
C PRO A 137 21.45 -4.65 -9.76
N ALA A 138 20.75 -5.76 -10.06
CA ALA A 138 20.92 -7.04 -9.39
C ALA A 138 21.19 -8.16 -10.41
N GLU A 139 21.88 -9.23 -9.99
CA GLU A 139 21.95 -10.47 -10.77
C GLU A 139 20.61 -11.20 -10.70
N LEU A 140 19.81 -11.06 -11.75
CA LEU A 140 18.53 -11.73 -11.82
C LEU A 140 18.67 -13.16 -12.34
N PRO A 141 17.92 -14.12 -11.76
CA PRO A 141 17.96 -15.51 -12.23
C PRO A 141 17.48 -15.63 -13.67
N ASP A 142 17.92 -16.65 -14.37
CA ASP A 142 17.32 -16.99 -15.66
C ASP A 142 15.87 -17.47 -15.43
N ALA A 143 14.93 -16.76 -16.03
CA ALA A 143 13.51 -17.02 -15.95
C ALA A 143 12.88 -16.80 -17.32
N PRO A 144 13.06 -17.76 -18.26
CA PRO A 144 12.50 -17.63 -19.58
C PRO A 144 10.97 -17.60 -19.53
N LEU A 145 10.39 -16.86 -20.47
CA LEU A 145 8.94 -16.88 -20.66
C LEU A 145 8.50 -18.28 -21.10
N PRO A 146 7.37 -18.79 -20.55
CA PRO A 146 6.77 -20.02 -21.07
C PRO A 146 6.47 -19.92 -22.56
N GLU A 147 6.62 -21.04 -23.29
CA GLU A 147 6.37 -21.09 -24.73
C GLU A 147 4.93 -20.70 -25.10
N GLY A 148 4.77 -20.08 -26.26
CA GLY A 148 3.46 -19.70 -26.81
C GLY A 148 2.84 -18.45 -26.20
N LEU A 149 3.63 -17.67 -25.45
CA LEU A 149 3.18 -16.39 -24.89
C LEU A 149 3.73 -15.21 -25.70
N GLU A 150 2.86 -14.24 -25.95
CA GLU A 150 3.22 -12.88 -26.30
C GLU A 150 3.29 -12.04 -25.02
N VAL A 151 4.31 -11.21 -24.88
CA VAL A 151 4.42 -10.25 -23.77
C VAL A 151 4.59 -8.86 -24.32
N SER A 152 3.83 -7.92 -23.81
CA SER A 152 3.91 -6.50 -24.15
C SER A 152 3.94 -5.65 -22.89
N SER A 153 4.65 -4.53 -22.96
CA SER A 153 4.53 -3.51 -21.92
C SER A 153 3.21 -2.74 -22.06
N VAL A 154 2.74 -2.18 -20.94
CA VAL A 154 1.60 -1.25 -20.93
C VAL A 154 1.93 0.03 -21.71
N ALA A 155 3.20 0.43 -21.79
CA ALA A 155 3.61 1.59 -22.58
C ALA A 155 3.44 1.36 -24.10
N GLU A 156 3.69 0.12 -24.58
CA GLU A 156 3.50 -0.25 -26.00
C GLU A 156 2.03 -0.44 -26.35
N ARG A 157 1.24 -1.01 -25.44
CA ARG A 157 -0.16 -1.33 -25.62
C ARG A 157 -1.01 -0.91 -24.42
N PRO A 158 -1.32 0.40 -24.28
CA PRO A 158 -2.01 0.95 -23.11
C PRO A 158 -3.41 0.36 -22.86
N GLU A 159 -4.08 -0.11 -23.88
CA GLU A 159 -5.40 -0.76 -23.78
C GLU A 159 -5.35 -2.04 -22.93
N LEU A 160 -4.21 -2.74 -22.90
CA LEU A 160 -4.04 -3.98 -22.15
C LEU A 160 -4.19 -3.79 -20.64
N LEU A 161 -3.89 -2.60 -20.09
CA LEU A 161 -4.12 -2.33 -18.68
C LEU A 161 -5.61 -2.48 -18.32
N ARG A 162 -6.50 -1.90 -19.12
CA ARG A 162 -7.95 -2.04 -18.94
C ARG A 162 -8.40 -3.49 -19.12
N GLU A 163 -7.85 -4.17 -20.12
CA GLU A 163 -8.20 -5.55 -20.43
C GLU A 163 -7.69 -6.54 -19.39
N ALA A 164 -6.63 -6.22 -18.64
CA ALA A 164 -6.09 -7.02 -17.54
C ALA A 164 -6.94 -6.92 -16.26
N PHE A 165 -7.76 -5.87 -16.11
CA PHE A 165 -8.54 -5.64 -14.91
C PHE A 165 -9.45 -6.79 -14.47
N PRO A 166 -10.18 -7.49 -15.36
CA PRO A 166 -10.96 -8.67 -14.96
C PRO A 166 -10.09 -9.77 -14.30
N LEU A 167 -8.91 -10.06 -14.86
CA LEU A 167 -7.98 -11.04 -14.28
C LEU A 167 -7.49 -10.57 -12.90
N ALA A 168 -7.13 -9.30 -12.77
CA ALA A 168 -6.72 -8.70 -11.49
C ALA A 168 -7.83 -8.80 -10.45
N ARG A 169 -9.06 -8.40 -10.80
CA ARG A 169 -10.22 -8.40 -9.90
C ARG A 169 -10.61 -9.80 -9.47
N ASP A 170 -10.76 -10.71 -10.43
CA ASP A 170 -11.41 -12.02 -10.20
C ASP A 170 -10.45 -13.08 -9.69
N GLU A 171 -9.14 -12.92 -9.93
CA GLU A 171 -8.13 -13.87 -9.49
C GLU A 171 -7.02 -13.22 -8.63
N GLY A 172 -6.57 -12.01 -8.92
CA GLY A 172 -5.53 -11.33 -8.16
C GLY A 172 -6.04 -10.89 -6.79
N TYR A 173 -6.93 -9.91 -6.76
CA TYR A 173 -7.47 -9.37 -5.51
C TYR A 173 -8.34 -10.38 -4.73
N ALA A 174 -9.03 -11.30 -5.43
CA ALA A 174 -9.79 -12.35 -4.76
C ALA A 174 -8.89 -13.30 -3.95
N ASP A 175 -7.70 -13.59 -4.44
CA ASP A 175 -6.72 -14.45 -3.74
C ASP A 175 -5.98 -13.71 -2.61
N LEU A 176 -5.92 -12.37 -2.66
CA LEU A 176 -5.39 -11.52 -1.59
C LEU A 176 -6.41 -11.28 -0.47
N ALA A 177 -7.66 -11.64 -0.66
CA ALA A 177 -8.73 -11.31 0.27
C ALA A 177 -8.47 -11.88 1.67
N VAL A 178 -8.22 -10.98 2.60
CA VAL A 178 -8.16 -11.21 4.03
C VAL A 178 -9.45 -10.66 4.60
N ASP A 179 -10.25 -11.47 5.30
CA ASP A 179 -11.48 -11.06 5.99
C ASP A 179 -12.31 -9.95 5.29
N GLY A 180 -12.71 -10.17 4.05
CA GLY A 180 -13.54 -9.25 3.28
C GLY A 180 -13.20 -9.25 1.80
N SER A 181 -14.13 -8.82 0.94
CA SER A 181 -13.83 -8.62 -0.47
C SER A 181 -13.11 -7.28 -0.67
N VAL A 182 -11.97 -7.32 -1.31
CA VAL A 182 -11.31 -6.11 -1.81
C VAL A 182 -12.08 -5.65 -3.04
N THR A 183 -12.61 -4.43 -2.99
CA THR A 183 -13.30 -3.82 -4.15
C THR A 183 -12.38 -2.77 -4.74
N TYR A 184 -11.58 -3.17 -5.69
CA TYR A 184 -10.83 -2.22 -6.50
C TYR A 184 -11.72 -1.75 -7.66
N LYS A 185 -11.77 -0.43 -7.89
CA LYS A 185 -12.51 0.13 -9.01
C LYS A 185 -11.61 0.22 -10.23
N LEU A 186 -12.21 0.05 -11.40
CA LEU A 186 -11.47 0.18 -12.67
C LEU A 186 -10.79 1.57 -12.81
N GLU A 187 -11.40 2.62 -12.28
CA GLU A 187 -10.85 3.98 -12.33
C GLU A 187 -9.57 4.10 -11.50
N ASP A 188 -9.58 3.56 -10.27
CA ASP A 188 -8.43 3.52 -9.39
C ASP A 188 -7.31 2.65 -9.99
N TRP A 189 -7.66 1.48 -10.55
CA TRP A 189 -6.77 0.60 -11.29
C TRP A 189 -6.03 1.31 -12.42
N LEU A 190 -6.77 2.02 -13.28
CA LEU A 190 -6.19 2.73 -14.42
C LEU A 190 -5.31 3.92 -14.02
N HIS A 191 -5.54 4.48 -12.84
CA HIS A 191 -4.81 5.65 -12.35
C HIS A 191 -3.53 5.27 -11.59
N GLU A 192 -3.56 4.18 -10.83
CA GLU A 192 -2.50 3.85 -9.86
C GLU A 192 -1.60 2.71 -10.35
N GLU A 193 -2.20 1.63 -10.88
CA GLU A 193 -1.54 0.33 -11.00
C GLU A 193 -0.43 0.31 -12.02
N ALA A 194 -0.36 0.93 -13.06
CA ALA A 194 0.75 0.94 -14.01
C ALA A 194 1.31 2.36 -14.19
N SER A 195 1.54 3.05 -13.07
CA SER A 195 2.09 4.42 -13.14
C SER A 195 3.52 4.49 -13.70
N LEU A 196 4.19 3.34 -13.86
CA LEU A 196 5.40 3.13 -14.68
C LEU A 196 5.09 2.16 -15.82
N PRO A 197 4.38 2.62 -16.88
CA PRO A 197 3.83 1.71 -17.89
C PRO A 197 4.88 0.97 -18.72
N GLY A 198 6.10 1.50 -18.86
CA GLY A 198 7.21 0.80 -19.51
C GLY A 198 7.73 -0.40 -18.72
N GLY A 199 7.62 -0.34 -17.39
CA GLY A 199 8.00 -1.43 -16.47
C GLY A 199 6.83 -2.34 -16.09
N SER A 200 5.63 -2.12 -16.64
CA SER A 200 4.44 -2.94 -16.37
C SER A 200 4.15 -3.83 -17.57
N PHE A 201 3.95 -5.13 -17.35
CA PHE A 201 3.89 -6.13 -18.43
C PHE A 201 2.60 -6.96 -18.39
N VAL A 202 2.11 -7.29 -19.58
CA VAL A 202 0.96 -8.18 -19.80
C VAL A 202 1.40 -9.36 -20.65
N ALA A 203 1.04 -10.57 -20.21
CA ALA A 203 1.26 -11.79 -20.97
C ALA A 203 -0.05 -12.29 -21.58
N LEU A 204 -0.01 -12.62 -22.88
CA LEU A 204 -1.14 -13.09 -23.66
C LEU A 204 -0.86 -14.46 -24.25
N GLN A 205 -1.87 -15.31 -24.27
CA GLN A 205 -1.91 -16.53 -25.06
C GLN A 205 -3.07 -16.46 -26.04
N ASP A 206 -2.79 -16.52 -27.33
CA ASP A 206 -3.81 -16.45 -28.39
C ASP A 206 -4.79 -15.27 -28.19
N GLY A 207 -4.28 -14.11 -27.76
CA GLY A 207 -5.04 -12.90 -27.49
C GLY A 207 -5.75 -12.86 -26.14
N ARG A 208 -5.74 -13.95 -25.34
CA ARG A 208 -6.27 -13.97 -23.97
C ARG A 208 -5.17 -13.53 -22.99
N ILE A 209 -5.48 -12.58 -22.12
CA ILE A 209 -4.57 -12.21 -21.01
C ILE A 209 -4.50 -13.34 -20.00
N VAL A 210 -3.27 -13.80 -19.71
CA VAL A 210 -2.97 -14.90 -18.77
C VAL A 210 -2.03 -14.47 -17.65
N GLY A 211 -1.45 -13.29 -17.73
CA GLY A 211 -0.61 -12.74 -16.69
C GLY A 211 -0.49 -11.21 -16.77
N TYR A 212 -0.30 -10.59 -15.63
CA TYR A 212 -0.02 -9.17 -15.48
C TYR A 212 0.96 -8.98 -14.32
N SER A 213 1.83 -8.01 -14.45
CA SER A 213 2.73 -7.54 -13.41
C SER A 213 2.91 -6.04 -13.56
N GLY A 214 2.62 -5.27 -12.50
CA GLY A 214 2.56 -3.83 -12.54
C GLY A 214 3.65 -3.17 -11.72
N LEU A 215 4.36 -2.21 -12.32
CA LEU A 215 5.33 -1.37 -11.63
C LEU A 215 4.77 0.03 -11.41
N MET A 216 4.83 0.49 -10.18
CA MET A 216 4.25 1.76 -9.75
C MET A 216 5.33 2.75 -9.31
N ARG A 217 5.01 4.05 -9.44
CA ARG A 217 5.84 5.11 -8.88
C ARG A 217 5.80 5.06 -7.36
N HIS A 218 6.96 5.13 -6.77
CA HIS A 218 7.09 5.41 -5.35
C HIS A 218 7.45 6.90 -5.15
N ASP A 219 7.01 7.47 -4.02
CA ASP A 219 7.26 8.90 -3.76
C ASP A 219 8.74 9.21 -3.43
N SER A 220 9.54 8.20 -3.08
CA SER A 220 10.98 8.37 -2.86
C SER A 220 11.74 8.34 -4.19
N PRO A 221 12.66 9.28 -4.45
CA PRO A 221 13.45 9.29 -5.66
C PRO A 221 14.27 8.01 -5.85
N GLY A 222 14.26 7.45 -7.06
CA GLY A 222 15.01 6.23 -7.40
C GLY A 222 14.38 4.93 -6.87
N VAL A 223 13.19 5.00 -6.27
CA VAL A 223 12.44 3.85 -5.78
C VAL A 223 11.22 3.62 -6.66
N ALA A 224 10.89 2.36 -6.93
CA ALA A 224 9.61 1.95 -7.51
C ALA A 224 8.93 0.93 -6.60
N GLU A 225 7.62 0.79 -6.72
CA GLU A 225 6.84 -0.22 -6.03
C GLU A 225 6.33 -1.26 -7.03
N ASP A 226 6.60 -2.52 -6.75
CA ASP A 226 6.05 -3.64 -7.46
C ASP A 226 4.63 -3.89 -6.93
N GLY A 227 3.66 -3.56 -7.75
CA GLY A 227 2.25 -3.63 -7.44
C GLY A 227 1.69 -5.03 -7.55
N LEU A 228 0.53 -5.18 -8.20
CA LEU A 228 -0.07 -6.48 -8.38
C LEU A 228 0.66 -7.32 -9.41
N THR A 229 1.10 -8.53 -9.02
CA THR A 229 1.44 -9.60 -9.95
C THR A 229 0.35 -10.67 -9.90
N VAL A 230 -0.32 -10.91 -11.02
CA VAL A 230 -1.36 -11.95 -11.14
C VAL A 230 -1.12 -12.85 -12.34
N VAL A 231 -1.34 -14.15 -12.13
CA VAL A 231 -1.30 -15.18 -13.19
C VAL A 231 -2.59 -15.98 -13.15
N ALA A 232 -3.22 -16.14 -14.30
CA ALA A 232 -4.44 -16.93 -14.46
C ALA A 232 -4.26 -18.34 -13.88
N ARG A 233 -5.27 -18.87 -13.19
CA ARG A 233 -5.17 -20.13 -12.41
C ARG A 233 -4.68 -21.30 -13.25
N ASP A 234 -5.11 -21.38 -14.51
CA ASP A 234 -4.69 -22.41 -15.47
C ASP A 234 -3.24 -22.23 -15.98
N TRP A 235 -2.62 -21.07 -15.69
CA TRP A 235 -1.25 -20.73 -16.07
C TRP A 235 -0.27 -20.70 -14.88
N ARG A 236 -0.74 -20.90 -13.66
CA ARG A 236 0.11 -20.90 -12.46
C ARG A 236 1.12 -22.03 -12.45
N ARG A 237 2.20 -21.83 -11.69
CA ARG A 237 3.30 -22.81 -11.51
C ARG A 237 4.04 -23.19 -12.79
N ARG A 238 3.98 -22.36 -13.83
CA ARG A 238 4.72 -22.49 -15.08
C ARG A 238 5.88 -21.50 -15.19
N GLY A 239 6.22 -20.75 -14.12
CA GLY A 239 7.28 -19.75 -14.13
C GLY A 239 6.87 -18.36 -14.64
N LEU A 240 5.59 -18.12 -15.01
CA LEU A 240 5.17 -16.86 -15.62
C LEU A 240 5.35 -15.66 -14.67
N ALA A 241 4.97 -15.78 -13.38
CA ALA A 241 5.12 -14.67 -12.43
C ALA A 241 6.57 -14.21 -12.29
N ILE A 242 7.51 -15.13 -12.11
CA ILE A 242 8.94 -14.78 -11.99
C ILE A 242 9.50 -14.20 -13.28
N ALA A 243 9.02 -14.67 -14.46
CA ALA A 243 9.45 -14.13 -15.75
C ALA A 243 8.98 -12.69 -15.95
N LEU A 244 7.72 -12.37 -15.62
CA LEU A 244 7.18 -11.01 -15.71
C LEU A 244 7.89 -10.06 -14.75
N LYS A 245 8.03 -10.44 -13.48
CA LYS A 245 8.77 -9.62 -12.49
C LYS A 245 10.24 -9.41 -12.86
N ARG A 246 10.87 -10.40 -13.50
CA ARG A 246 12.24 -10.23 -14.02
C ARG A 246 12.29 -9.15 -15.11
N LEU A 247 11.30 -9.08 -15.99
CA LEU A 247 11.19 -8.01 -16.99
C LEU A 247 11.01 -6.64 -16.34
N GLU A 248 10.18 -6.53 -15.31
CA GLU A 248 10.01 -5.29 -14.52
C GLU A 248 11.34 -4.82 -13.92
N LEU A 249 12.05 -5.71 -13.24
CA LEU A 249 13.33 -5.38 -12.58
C LEU A 249 14.41 -4.99 -13.60
N ALA A 250 14.43 -5.66 -14.75
CA ALA A 250 15.36 -5.30 -15.83
C ALA A 250 15.04 -3.89 -16.37
N TRP A 251 13.77 -3.61 -16.65
CA TRP A 251 13.35 -2.30 -17.09
C TRP A 251 13.62 -1.23 -16.02
N ALA A 252 13.34 -1.51 -14.75
CA ALA A 252 13.60 -0.60 -13.64
C ALA A 252 15.10 -0.20 -13.56
N ALA A 253 16.00 -1.18 -13.64
CA ALA A 253 17.44 -0.93 -13.64
C ALA A 253 17.89 -0.06 -14.82
N GLU A 254 17.37 -0.32 -16.02
CA GLU A 254 17.68 0.44 -17.24
C GLU A 254 17.13 1.88 -17.19
N ASN A 255 16.11 2.13 -16.38
CA ASN A 255 15.45 3.44 -16.24
C ASN A 255 15.83 4.20 -14.95
N GLY A 256 16.95 3.81 -14.31
CA GLY A 256 17.55 4.55 -13.21
C GLY A 256 16.85 4.33 -11.85
N ILE A 257 16.00 3.31 -11.74
CA ILE A 257 15.48 2.85 -10.45
C ILE A 257 16.58 2.07 -9.73
N THR A 258 16.84 2.41 -8.50
CA THR A 258 17.90 1.83 -7.67
C THR A 258 17.36 0.89 -6.59
N GLU A 259 16.07 0.96 -6.30
CA GLU A 259 15.40 0.08 -5.34
C GLU A 259 13.97 -0.22 -5.83
N VAL A 260 13.55 -1.48 -5.72
CA VAL A 260 12.14 -1.86 -5.89
C VAL A 260 11.65 -2.49 -4.60
N VAL A 261 10.51 -1.98 -4.11
CA VAL A 261 9.84 -2.46 -2.90
C VAL A 261 8.55 -3.18 -3.26
N THR A 262 8.15 -4.14 -2.45
CA THR A 262 6.86 -4.82 -2.58
C THR A 262 6.33 -5.25 -1.22
N TRP A 263 5.01 -5.22 -1.06
CA TRP A 263 4.33 -5.72 0.11
C TRP A 263 3.63 -7.04 -0.20
N THR A 264 3.93 -8.07 0.57
CA THR A 264 3.36 -9.40 0.36
C THR A 264 2.74 -9.91 1.64
N GLN A 265 1.48 -10.31 1.58
CA GLN A 265 0.80 -10.91 2.72
C GLN A 265 1.53 -12.15 3.20
N ARG A 266 1.61 -12.33 4.52
CA ARG A 266 2.31 -13.46 5.13
C ARG A 266 1.78 -14.82 4.66
N ARG A 267 0.50 -14.89 4.28
CA ARG A 267 -0.13 -16.12 3.78
C ARG A 267 0.16 -16.40 2.30
N ASN A 268 0.69 -15.44 1.56
CA ASN A 268 1.04 -15.60 0.15
C ASN A 268 2.45 -16.16 -0.03
N ASP A 269 2.67 -17.41 0.45
CA ASP A 269 3.95 -18.11 0.36
C ASP A 269 4.46 -18.23 -1.09
N GLY A 270 3.52 -18.35 -2.03
CA GLY A 270 3.85 -18.45 -3.45
C GLY A 270 4.55 -17.20 -3.97
N MET A 271 4.01 -16.02 -3.71
CA MET A 271 4.61 -14.76 -4.17
C MET A 271 5.89 -14.44 -3.39
N ARG A 272 5.92 -14.69 -2.07
CA ARG A 272 7.16 -14.51 -1.29
C ARG A 272 8.31 -15.35 -1.84
N SER A 273 8.03 -16.62 -2.19
CA SER A 273 9.02 -17.49 -2.82
C SER A 273 9.48 -17.01 -4.20
N VAL A 274 8.59 -16.38 -4.99
CA VAL A 274 8.97 -15.73 -6.26
C VAL A 274 9.92 -14.56 -5.99
N ASN A 275 9.59 -13.70 -5.02
CA ASN A 275 10.40 -12.54 -4.65
C ASN A 275 11.78 -12.97 -4.12
N GLU A 276 11.84 -13.94 -3.20
CA GLU A 276 13.10 -14.49 -2.68
C GLU A 276 14.01 -15.04 -3.79
N ARG A 277 13.43 -15.73 -4.77
CA ARG A 277 14.19 -16.27 -5.92
C ARG A 277 14.72 -15.17 -6.85
N LEU A 278 14.08 -14.01 -6.88
CA LEU A 278 14.54 -12.82 -7.61
C LEU A 278 15.60 -12.03 -6.83
N GLY A 279 15.84 -12.36 -5.55
CA GLY A 279 16.81 -11.69 -4.72
C GLY A 279 16.22 -10.58 -3.82
N TYR A 280 14.92 -10.52 -3.67
CA TYR A 280 14.32 -9.62 -2.68
C TYR A 280 14.67 -10.07 -1.26
N GLU A 281 15.00 -9.10 -0.42
CA GLU A 281 15.29 -9.28 1.01
C GLU A 281 14.13 -8.72 1.87
N TYR A 282 13.90 -9.32 3.03
CA TYR A 282 12.90 -8.82 3.99
C TYR A 282 13.41 -7.55 4.67
N ARG A 283 12.58 -6.49 4.71
CA ARG A 283 12.91 -5.23 5.38
C ARG A 283 12.10 -5.01 6.64
N THR A 284 10.80 -5.13 6.58
CA THR A 284 9.92 -4.93 7.75
C THR A 284 8.66 -5.78 7.67
N VAL A 285 7.90 -5.79 8.76
CA VAL A 285 6.62 -6.49 8.87
C VAL A 285 5.57 -5.50 9.32
N GLY A 286 4.55 -5.28 8.49
CA GLY A 286 3.37 -4.54 8.84
C GLY A 286 2.28 -5.48 9.38
N VAL A 287 1.55 -5.02 10.39
CA VAL A 287 0.43 -5.76 10.98
C VAL A 287 -0.85 -5.01 10.76
N THR A 288 -1.82 -5.65 10.12
CA THR A 288 -3.16 -5.10 9.97
C THR A 288 -3.99 -5.49 11.20
N MET A 289 -4.49 -4.47 11.89
CA MET A 289 -5.34 -4.58 13.06
C MET A 289 -6.77 -4.19 12.70
N LEU A 290 -7.76 -4.83 13.31
CA LEU A 290 -9.19 -4.51 13.16
C LEU A 290 -9.81 -4.28 14.53
N GLY A 291 -10.51 -3.17 14.70
CA GLY A 291 -11.22 -2.81 15.92
C GLY A 291 -12.68 -2.42 15.67
N ALA A 292 -13.53 -2.62 16.67
CA ALA A 292 -14.89 -2.09 16.65
C ALA A 292 -14.90 -0.59 16.91
N VAL A 293 -15.78 0.13 16.26
CA VAL A 293 -16.07 1.54 16.52
C VAL A 293 -17.58 1.72 16.77
N PRO A 294 -18.02 2.61 17.65
CA PRO A 294 -17.23 3.54 18.47
C PRO A 294 -16.32 2.80 19.48
N LEU A 295 -15.21 3.43 19.80
CA LEU A 295 -14.27 2.91 20.81
C LEU A 295 -14.95 2.84 22.18
N ARG A 296 -14.64 1.80 22.95
CA ARG A 296 -15.14 1.57 24.30
C ARG A 296 -14.27 2.24 25.36
#